data_143888871f52b569c8f245ea3e1c9a8d
#
_entry.id   143888871f52b569c8f245ea3e1c9a8d
#
_cell.length_a   1.000
_cell.length_b   1.000
_cell.length_c   1.000
_cell.angle_alpha   90.00
_cell.angle_beta   90.00
_cell.angle_gamma   90.00
#
_symmetry.space_group_name_H-M   'P 1'
#
loop_
_entity.id
_entity.type
_entity.pdbx_description
1 polymer ?
#
loop_
_entity_poly.entity_id
_entity_poly.type
_entity_poly.pdbx_seq_one_letter_code
_entity_poly.pdbx_strand_id
1 'polypeptide(L)'
;MQQEKKYIPFEQIKITDRQWPDKTITKAPVWCSVDLRDGNQALVTPMGIPEKIRFFHTLVDCGFKEIEVGFPSASETEYEILRTLIEGGHIPDDVTVQVLVQAREELIRKTFEAVRGAKNVIIHFYNSTSTLQRKIVFGKDMDGITDIAVQGARLIRQLTEEEVARSGMNIRYEYSPESFSGTEIDFSVAICEAVMQEMGSTKENPIILNLPSTVEMCTPNTYADQIEYFCRHIKNREAAIVSVHPHNDRGTGVACAELALLAGADRIEGTLFGNGERTGNLDIVTVALNMFTQNVDPELDFSHILDIKKVYEECTKMHVPERQPYAGELAFTAFSGSHQDAIRKGYEYMKNSGTEYWEVPYLPINPADIHREYEPVIRINSQSGKGGAAFVLQHTVGYNLPKEMHPEFGNIVKAAADEYGDELSSEQIVQLFRKEYIDFVGKYQLLRHRFTELNEADGSIHSRFEGEIAVAGEKKSVVGVGNGPIDAFFQALTGVGINGYEFVNYHEHAISKGSDAKGICYIELKQKNNGHIFGVGIHSNINVAALRGIICAINRAEK
;
A
#
# COMPACT_ATOMS: atom_id res chain seq x y z
N MET A 1 -24.02 19.16 -12.40
CA MET A 1 -23.27 20.00 -13.36
C MET A 1 -24.07 20.09 -14.65
N GLN A 2 -24.39 21.30 -15.12
CA GLN A 2 -24.91 21.47 -16.48
C GLN A 2 -23.76 21.19 -17.45
N GLN A 3 -23.98 20.29 -18.41
CA GLN A 3 -22.98 19.94 -19.40
C GLN A 3 -22.95 21.04 -20.48
N GLU A 4 -22.03 21.97 -20.34
CA GLU A 4 -21.73 22.92 -21.43
C GLU A 4 -21.03 22.15 -22.57
N LYS A 5 -21.30 22.54 -23.82
CA LYS A 5 -20.70 21.92 -25.04
C LYS A 5 -19.23 22.36 -25.25
N LYS A 6 -18.40 22.31 -24.22
CA LYS A 6 -16.98 22.69 -24.30
C LYS A 6 -16.03 21.49 -24.42
N TYR A 7 -16.51 20.29 -24.13
CA TYR A 7 -15.73 19.05 -24.22
C TYR A 7 -16.13 18.27 -25.46
N ILE A 8 -15.13 17.89 -26.25
CA ILE A 8 -15.33 17.06 -27.44
C ILE A 8 -15.05 15.61 -27.04
N PRO A 9 -15.97 14.64 -27.33
CA PRO A 9 -15.69 13.23 -27.11
C PRO A 9 -14.45 12.78 -27.88
N PHE A 10 -13.63 11.93 -27.25
CA PHE A 10 -12.45 11.37 -27.91
C PHE A 10 -12.89 10.47 -29.07
N GLU A 11 -12.29 10.63 -30.24
CA GLU A 11 -12.61 9.84 -31.41
C GLU A 11 -12.07 8.42 -31.27
N GLN A 12 -12.96 7.43 -31.42
CA GLN A 12 -12.62 6.02 -31.30
C GLN A 12 -11.92 5.51 -32.55
N ILE A 13 -10.86 4.73 -32.36
CA ILE A 13 -10.20 4.02 -33.47
C ILE A 13 -11.05 2.83 -33.88
N LYS A 14 -11.34 2.76 -35.18
CA LYS A 14 -12.17 1.66 -35.74
C LYS A 14 -11.29 0.47 -36.09
N ILE A 15 -11.15 -0.45 -35.14
CA ILE A 15 -10.57 -1.78 -35.36
C ILE A 15 -11.70 -2.79 -35.25
N THR A 16 -12.00 -3.48 -36.35
CA THR A 16 -13.11 -4.46 -36.41
C THR A 16 -12.69 -5.84 -35.92
N ASP A 17 -11.40 -6.13 -35.92
CA ASP A 17 -10.76 -7.41 -35.59
C ASP A 17 -9.68 -7.23 -34.51
N ARG A 18 -10.05 -6.58 -33.40
CA ARG A 18 -9.17 -6.44 -32.23
C ARG A 18 -8.62 -7.77 -31.78
N GLN A 19 -7.32 -7.83 -31.53
CA GLN A 19 -6.65 -9.03 -31.05
C GLN A 19 -6.21 -8.92 -29.60
N TRP A 20 -5.97 -7.69 -29.10
CA TRP A 20 -5.47 -7.49 -27.74
C TRP A 20 -6.38 -8.03 -26.64
N PRO A 21 -7.74 -8.03 -26.75
CA PRO A 21 -8.59 -8.52 -25.66
C PRO A 21 -8.46 -10.02 -25.37
N ASP A 22 -8.01 -10.80 -26.37
CA ASP A 22 -7.86 -12.26 -26.25
C ASP A 22 -6.43 -12.68 -25.87
N LYS A 23 -5.52 -11.71 -25.66
CA LYS A 23 -4.13 -11.98 -25.27
C LYS A 23 -3.95 -11.98 -23.76
N THR A 24 -2.87 -12.59 -23.32
CA THR A 24 -2.43 -12.65 -21.93
C THR A 24 -0.98 -12.18 -21.82
N ILE A 25 -0.62 -11.46 -20.78
CA ILE A 25 0.76 -11.10 -20.48
C ILE A 25 1.46 -12.37 -19.98
N THR A 26 2.53 -12.78 -20.67
CA THR A 26 3.25 -14.04 -20.37
C THR A 26 4.72 -13.84 -20.02
N LYS A 27 5.24 -12.60 -20.15
CA LYS A 27 6.62 -12.23 -19.83
C LYS A 27 6.69 -10.76 -19.45
N ALA A 28 7.76 -10.39 -18.75
CA ALA A 28 8.06 -9.01 -18.44
C ALA A 28 8.30 -8.19 -19.72
N PRO A 29 7.90 -6.90 -19.76
CA PRO A 29 8.39 -5.95 -20.74
C PRO A 29 9.82 -5.53 -20.41
N VAL A 30 10.46 -4.78 -21.30
CA VAL A 30 11.63 -3.99 -20.92
C VAL A 30 11.15 -2.83 -20.05
N TRP A 31 11.76 -2.67 -18.88
CA TRP A 31 11.39 -1.61 -17.94
C TRP A 31 12.37 -0.44 -18.02
N CYS A 32 11.84 0.77 -18.09
CA CYS A 32 12.62 1.99 -17.94
C CYS A 32 12.06 2.84 -16.78
N SER A 33 12.90 3.11 -15.78
CA SER A 33 12.55 4.10 -14.77
C SER A 33 12.78 5.51 -15.31
N VAL A 34 11.79 6.38 -15.16
CA VAL A 34 11.90 7.81 -15.43
C VAL A 34 11.84 8.66 -14.14
N ASP A 35 12.05 8.04 -12.97
CA ASP A 35 12.02 8.69 -11.66
C ASP A 35 12.97 9.90 -11.58
N LEU A 36 14.21 9.73 -12.10
CA LEU A 36 15.26 10.76 -11.99
C LEU A 36 15.12 11.90 -13.01
N ARG A 37 14.24 11.74 -13.99
CA ARG A 37 13.94 12.79 -14.97
C ARG A 37 12.51 13.31 -14.80
N ASP A 38 11.48 12.59 -15.25
CA ASP A 38 10.08 13.03 -15.25
C ASP A 38 9.50 13.09 -13.84
N GLY A 39 9.83 12.10 -13.02
CA GLY A 39 9.50 12.09 -11.60
C GLY A 39 10.15 13.26 -10.83
N ASN A 40 11.45 13.50 -11.06
CA ASN A 40 12.18 14.59 -10.41
C ASN A 40 11.71 15.98 -10.87
N GLN A 41 11.40 16.12 -12.15
CA GLN A 41 10.91 17.38 -12.73
C GLN A 41 9.63 17.86 -12.07
N ALA A 42 8.77 16.95 -11.61
CA ALA A 42 7.49 17.23 -11.00
C ALA A 42 7.57 17.55 -9.49
N LEU A 43 8.72 17.40 -8.87
CA LEU A 43 8.89 17.63 -7.43
C LEU A 43 8.88 19.13 -7.11
N VAL A 44 8.20 19.52 -6.03
CA VAL A 44 8.25 20.89 -5.49
C VAL A 44 9.69 21.28 -5.12
N THR A 45 10.45 20.33 -4.58
CA THR A 45 11.89 20.47 -4.34
C THR A 45 12.58 19.34 -5.09
N PRO A 46 13.17 19.60 -6.26
CA PRO A 46 13.90 18.59 -7.00
C PRO A 46 15.03 17.97 -6.19
N MET A 47 15.33 16.70 -6.45
CA MET A 47 16.43 16.00 -5.80
C MET A 47 17.77 16.63 -6.16
N GLY A 48 18.64 16.79 -5.18
CA GLY A 48 20.04 17.12 -5.38
C GLY A 48 20.86 15.92 -5.84
N ILE A 49 22.16 16.14 -6.11
CA ILE A 49 23.07 15.08 -6.59
C ILE A 49 23.14 13.88 -5.61
N PRO A 50 23.27 14.07 -4.28
CA PRO A 50 23.31 12.94 -3.34
C PRO A 50 22.04 12.10 -3.35
N GLU A 51 20.86 12.74 -3.38
CA GLU A 51 19.57 12.05 -3.45
C GLU A 51 19.41 11.30 -4.76
N LYS A 52 19.77 11.90 -5.90
CA LYS A 52 19.70 11.25 -7.22
C LYS A 52 20.63 10.04 -7.31
N ILE A 53 21.85 10.10 -6.77
CA ILE A 53 22.77 8.96 -6.73
C ILE A 53 22.20 7.83 -5.87
N ARG A 54 21.70 8.15 -4.68
CA ARG A 54 21.07 7.16 -3.80
C ARG A 54 19.85 6.51 -4.47
N PHE A 55 19.03 7.31 -5.11
CA PHE A 55 17.85 6.81 -5.82
C PHE A 55 18.23 5.95 -7.03
N PHE A 56 19.26 6.36 -7.78
CA PHE A 56 19.81 5.57 -8.88
C PHE A 56 20.25 4.17 -8.42
N HIS A 57 20.98 4.07 -7.31
CA HIS A 57 21.37 2.77 -6.76
C HIS A 57 20.15 1.94 -6.34
N THR A 58 19.14 2.55 -5.74
CA THR A 58 17.90 1.85 -5.40
C THR A 58 17.20 1.28 -6.65
N LEU A 59 17.17 2.03 -7.75
CA LEU A 59 16.61 1.53 -9.02
C LEU A 59 17.42 0.36 -9.58
N VAL A 60 18.76 0.43 -9.50
CA VAL A 60 19.65 -0.68 -9.89
C VAL A 60 19.41 -1.91 -9.03
N ASP A 61 19.27 -1.74 -7.72
CA ASP A 61 19.00 -2.82 -6.76
C ASP A 61 17.62 -3.46 -7.01
N CYS A 62 16.62 -2.67 -7.44
CA CYS A 62 15.31 -3.19 -7.89
C CYS A 62 15.39 -3.99 -9.20
N GLY A 63 16.51 -3.96 -9.94
CA GLY A 63 16.70 -4.72 -11.17
C GLY A 63 16.54 -3.92 -12.46
N PHE A 64 16.26 -2.61 -12.41
CA PHE A 64 16.15 -1.80 -13.63
C PHE A 64 17.44 -1.83 -14.46
N LYS A 65 17.27 -2.07 -15.76
CA LYS A 65 18.37 -2.10 -16.75
C LYS A 65 18.41 -0.87 -17.64
N GLU A 66 17.31 -0.10 -17.68
CA GLU A 66 17.24 1.18 -18.36
C GLU A 66 16.70 2.23 -17.37
N ILE A 67 17.45 3.33 -17.19
CA ILE A 67 17.13 4.39 -16.24
C ILE A 67 17.34 5.75 -16.93
N GLU A 68 16.26 6.55 -17.05
CA GLU A 68 16.34 7.91 -17.55
C GLU A 68 16.78 8.85 -16.42
N VAL A 69 18.02 9.31 -16.51
CA VAL A 69 18.70 10.00 -15.41
C VAL A 69 18.53 11.52 -15.43
N GLY A 70 18.08 12.10 -16.53
CA GLY A 70 17.84 13.53 -16.61
C GLY A 70 17.78 14.10 -18.02
N PHE A 71 17.80 15.43 -18.09
CA PHE A 71 17.86 16.23 -19.30
C PHE A 71 19.15 17.10 -19.26
N PRO A 72 20.32 16.54 -19.58
CA PRO A 72 21.63 17.16 -19.30
C PRO A 72 21.85 18.48 -20.03
N SER A 73 21.12 18.76 -21.09
CA SER A 73 21.20 20.05 -21.78
C SER A 73 20.26 21.12 -21.23
N ALA A 74 19.37 20.77 -20.28
CA ALA A 74 18.38 21.72 -19.74
C ALA A 74 18.96 22.59 -18.60
N SER A 75 19.85 22.03 -17.75
CA SER A 75 20.44 22.76 -16.62
C SER A 75 21.81 22.21 -16.25
N GLU A 76 22.59 22.99 -15.49
CA GLU A 76 23.89 22.57 -14.98
C GLU A 76 23.76 21.39 -14.04
N THR A 77 22.79 21.40 -13.14
CA THR A 77 22.55 20.27 -12.19
C THR A 77 22.25 18.96 -12.92
N GLU A 78 21.46 19.01 -14.00
CA GLU A 78 21.17 17.83 -14.82
C GLU A 78 22.42 17.34 -15.60
N TYR A 79 23.29 18.25 -15.98
CA TYR A 79 24.59 17.92 -16.57
C TYR A 79 25.52 17.27 -15.51
N GLU A 80 25.66 17.90 -14.36
CA GLU A 80 26.57 17.46 -13.28
C GLU A 80 26.18 16.07 -12.73
N ILE A 81 24.89 15.77 -12.56
CA ILE A 81 24.49 14.44 -12.06
C ILE A 81 24.90 13.34 -13.04
N LEU A 82 24.67 13.53 -14.34
CA LEU A 82 25.10 12.54 -15.33
C LEU A 82 26.62 12.36 -15.32
N ARG A 83 27.39 13.46 -15.27
CA ARG A 83 28.85 13.38 -15.15
C ARG A 83 29.29 12.67 -13.89
N THR A 84 28.65 12.96 -12.76
CA THR A 84 28.95 12.28 -11.48
C THR A 84 28.70 10.78 -11.57
N LEU A 85 27.59 10.34 -12.17
CA LEU A 85 27.29 8.93 -12.38
C LEU A 85 28.37 8.23 -13.25
N ILE A 86 28.79 8.88 -14.33
CA ILE A 86 29.79 8.33 -15.27
C ILE A 86 31.18 8.32 -14.63
N GLU A 87 31.64 9.46 -14.14
CA GLU A 87 33.02 9.64 -13.63
C GLU A 87 33.22 8.95 -12.28
N GLY A 88 32.18 8.87 -11.48
CA GLY A 88 32.18 8.15 -10.19
C GLY A 88 32.06 6.63 -10.32
N GLY A 89 31.86 6.10 -11.52
CA GLY A 89 31.70 4.66 -11.75
C GLY A 89 30.45 4.07 -11.09
N HIS A 90 29.37 4.85 -11.01
CA HIS A 90 28.12 4.42 -10.39
C HIS A 90 27.26 3.53 -11.28
N ILE A 91 27.51 3.52 -12.60
CA ILE A 91 26.69 2.81 -13.59
C ILE A 91 27.23 1.39 -13.79
N PRO A 92 26.48 0.34 -13.41
CA PRO A 92 26.88 -1.04 -13.71
C PRO A 92 26.99 -1.31 -15.23
N ASP A 93 27.80 -2.29 -15.59
CA ASP A 93 28.05 -2.63 -16.99
C ASP A 93 26.84 -3.11 -17.78
N ASP A 94 25.82 -3.61 -17.08
CA ASP A 94 24.56 -4.14 -17.62
C ASP A 94 23.40 -3.14 -17.52
N VAL A 95 23.67 -1.91 -17.05
CA VAL A 95 22.70 -0.81 -16.98
C VAL A 95 22.96 0.19 -18.09
N THR A 96 21.91 0.63 -18.73
CA THR A 96 21.90 1.67 -19.77
C THR A 96 21.30 2.94 -19.19
N VAL A 97 22.03 4.04 -19.23
CA VAL A 97 21.49 5.35 -18.87
C VAL A 97 20.80 5.97 -20.08
N GLN A 98 19.59 6.48 -19.85
CA GLN A 98 18.81 7.21 -20.85
C GLN A 98 18.88 8.70 -20.54
N VAL A 99 18.96 9.53 -21.55
CA VAL A 99 18.98 11.00 -21.42
C VAL A 99 18.03 11.63 -22.42
N LEU A 100 17.21 12.57 -21.91
CA LEU A 100 16.22 13.28 -22.72
C LEU A 100 16.86 14.47 -23.43
N VAL A 101 16.39 14.74 -24.66
CA VAL A 101 16.76 15.94 -25.41
C VAL A 101 15.65 16.37 -26.37
N GLN A 102 15.38 17.66 -26.46
CA GLN A 102 14.53 18.19 -27.55
C GLN A 102 15.27 18.10 -28.88
N ALA A 103 14.53 17.92 -29.98
CA ALA A 103 15.06 17.90 -31.33
C ALA A 103 15.54 19.30 -31.79
N ARG A 104 16.58 19.84 -31.10
CA ARG A 104 17.25 21.13 -31.34
C ARG A 104 18.75 20.95 -31.36
N GLU A 105 19.42 21.49 -32.33
CA GLU A 105 20.84 21.27 -32.58
C GLU A 105 21.73 21.54 -31.35
N GLU A 106 21.60 22.73 -30.75
CA GLU A 106 22.43 23.11 -29.59
C GLU A 106 22.25 22.17 -28.38
N LEU A 107 21.02 21.73 -28.13
CA LEU A 107 20.73 20.82 -27.04
C LEU A 107 21.26 19.40 -27.31
N ILE A 108 21.11 18.93 -28.55
CA ILE A 108 21.64 17.63 -28.97
C ILE A 108 23.15 17.60 -28.80
N ARG A 109 23.89 18.61 -29.27
CA ARG A 109 25.35 18.69 -29.14
C ARG A 109 25.80 18.68 -27.67
N LYS A 110 25.14 19.49 -26.82
CA LYS A 110 25.43 19.49 -25.37
C LYS A 110 25.14 18.14 -24.70
N THR A 111 24.09 17.44 -25.13
CA THR A 111 23.77 16.10 -24.64
C THR A 111 24.87 15.10 -24.99
N PHE A 112 25.40 15.12 -26.22
CA PHE A 112 26.53 14.27 -26.60
C PHE A 112 27.81 14.58 -25.81
N GLU A 113 28.04 15.83 -25.43
CA GLU A 113 29.14 16.18 -24.53
C GLU A 113 28.96 15.56 -23.14
N ALA A 114 27.72 15.61 -22.62
CA ALA A 114 27.39 15.12 -21.28
C ALA A 114 27.52 13.60 -21.15
N VAL A 115 27.21 12.81 -22.19
CA VAL A 115 27.23 11.34 -22.12
C VAL A 115 28.63 10.73 -22.35
N ARG A 116 29.62 11.52 -22.71
CA ARG A 116 30.98 11.02 -22.99
C ARG A 116 31.55 10.19 -21.85
N GLY A 117 32.06 9.00 -22.19
CA GLY A 117 32.63 8.06 -21.22
C GLY A 117 31.64 7.09 -20.61
N ALA A 118 30.34 7.23 -20.87
CA ALA A 118 29.38 6.16 -20.53
C ALA A 118 29.57 4.97 -21.47
N LYS A 119 29.29 3.76 -20.98
CA LYS A 119 29.41 2.51 -21.74
C LYS A 119 28.18 2.27 -22.62
N ASN A 120 27.00 2.35 -22.02
CA ASN A 120 25.71 2.12 -22.66
C ASN A 120 24.80 3.33 -22.47
N VAL A 121 24.27 3.89 -23.57
CA VAL A 121 23.45 5.10 -23.54
C VAL A 121 22.25 4.95 -24.48
N ILE A 122 21.09 5.47 -24.06
CA ILE A 122 19.96 5.75 -24.93
C ILE A 122 19.84 7.27 -25.07
N ILE A 123 19.93 7.78 -26.30
CA ILE A 123 19.60 9.16 -26.61
C ILE A 123 18.11 9.25 -26.93
N HIS A 124 17.34 9.75 -25.98
CA HIS A 124 15.90 9.92 -26.10
C HIS A 124 15.59 11.33 -26.60
N PHE A 125 15.18 11.46 -27.85
CA PHE A 125 14.79 12.74 -28.41
C PHE A 125 13.29 12.81 -28.71
N TYR A 126 12.75 14.02 -28.66
CA TYR A 126 11.33 14.25 -28.84
C TYR A 126 11.02 15.58 -29.50
N ASN A 127 9.84 15.64 -30.08
CA ASN A 127 9.12 16.86 -30.40
C ASN A 127 7.61 16.60 -30.35
N SER A 128 6.84 17.66 -30.05
CA SER A 128 5.39 17.54 -29.91
C SER A 128 4.69 17.40 -31.24
N THR A 129 3.74 16.46 -31.31
CA THR A 129 3.06 16.08 -32.58
C THR A 129 1.56 16.31 -32.57
N SER A 130 0.93 16.54 -31.38
CA SER A 130 -0.52 16.64 -31.27
C SER A 130 -1.13 17.77 -32.11
N THR A 131 -2.36 17.55 -32.53
CA THR A 131 -3.17 18.56 -33.29
C THR A 131 -3.16 19.91 -32.58
N LEU A 132 -3.33 19.91 -31.25
CA LEU A 132 -3.42 21.13 -30.46
C LEU A 132 -2.08 21.88 -30.41
N GLN A 133 -0.97 21.17 -30.15
CA GLN A 133 0.37 21.78 -30.08
C GLN A 133 0.84 22.28 -31.45
N ARG A 134 0.58 21.53 -32.51
CA ARG A 134 0.86 22.00 -33.89
C ARG A 134 0.17 23.33 -34.16
N LYS A 135 -1.12 23.44 -33.78
CA LYS A 135 -1.93 24.64 -34.01
C LYS A 135 -1.54 25.82 -33.12
N ILE A 136 -1.33 25.61 -31.83
CA ILE A 136 -1.22 26.70 -30.84
C ILE A 136 0.25 27.04 -30.54
N VAL A 137 1.12 26.03 -30.43
CA VAL A 137 2.50 26.21 -29.96
C VAL A 137 3.46 26.42 -31.11
N PHE A 138 3.40 25.55 -32.12
CA PHE A 138 4.37 25.60 -33.23
C PHE A 138 3.89 26.41 -34.44
N GLY A 139 2.58 26.53 -34.66
CA GLY A 139 2.04 27.13 -35.88
C GLY A 139 2.51 26.41 -37.15
N LYS A 140 2.67 25.08 -37.09
CA LYS A 140 3.17 24.22 -38.16
C LYS A 140 2.16 23.12 -38.50
N ASP A 141 2.20 22.70 -39.76
CA ASP A 141 1.50 21.52 -40.26
C ASP A 141 2.28 20.22 -39.95
N MET A 142 1.77 19.09 -40.43
CA MET A 142 2.38 17.77 -40.23
C MET A 142 3.77 17.68 -40.84
N ASP A 143 3.96 18.26 -42.07
CA ASP A 143 5.26 18.24 -42.75
C ASP A 143 6.30 19.03 -41.97
N GLY A 144 5.96 20.22 -41.50
CA GLY A 144 6.88 21.06 -40.73
C GLY A 144 7.23 20.46 -39.35
N ILE A 145 6.36 19.64 -38.75
CA ILE A 145 6.66 18.89 -37.52
C ILE A 145 7.54 17.66 -37.82
N THR A 146 7.28 16.99 -38.94
CA THR A 146 8.11 15.85 -39.40
C THR A 146 9.54 16.30 -39.70
N ASP A 147 9.69 17.48 -40.35
CA ASP A 147 11.01 18.07 -40.64
C ASP A 147 11.84 18.29 -39.36
N ILE A 148 11.21 18.74 -38.25
CA ILE A 148 11.89 18.89 -36.95
C ILE A 148 12.43 17.55 -36.47
N ALA A 149 11.60 16.50 -36.49
CA ALA A 149 11.98 15.16 -36.04
C ALA A 149 13.12 14.59 -36.91
N VAL A 150 13.00 14.65 -38.22
CA VAL A 150 13.99 14.13 -39.18
C VAL A 150 15.33 14.87 -39.10
N GLN A 151 15.32 16.21 -38.95
CA GLN A 151 16.56 16.97 -38.74
C GLN A 151 17.25 16.60 -37.43
N GLY A 152 16.48 16.46 -36.34
CA GLY A 152 17.01 15.97 -35.05
C GLY A 152 17.61 14.58 -35.17
N ALA A 153 16.90 13.64 -35.81
CA ALA A 153 17.35 12.27 -36.05
C ALA A 153 18.67 12.23 -36.84
N ARG A 154 18.75 13.01 -37.92
CA ARG A 154 19.95 13.12 -38.76
C ARG A 154 21.17 13.58 -37.96
N LEU A 155 21.02 14.63 -37.19
CA LEU A 155 22.11 15.15 -36.36
C LEU A 155 22.55 14.13 -35.27
N ILE A 156 21.56 13.50 -34.59
CA ILE A 156 21.85 12.48 -33.60
C ILE A 156 22.63 11.29 -34.20
N ARG A 157 22.19 10.82 -35.37
CA ARG A 157 22.88 9.75 -36.10
C ARG A 157 24.31 10.14 -36.44
N GLN A 158 24.54 11.34 -37.02
CA GLN A 158 25.87 11.84 -37.34
C GLN A 158 26.77 11.87 -36.08
N LEU A 159 26.31 12.47 -35.00
CA LEU A 159 27.09 12.57 -33.76
C LEU A 159 27.34 11.21 -33.13
N THR A 160 26.41 10.25 -33.26
CA THR A 160 26.61 8.88 -32.84
C THR A 160 27.73 8.19 -33.60
N GLU A 161 27.74 8.30 -34.94
CA GLU A 161 28.80 7.74 -35.78
C GLU A 161 30.18 8.30 -35.40
N GLU A 162 30.28 9.61 -35.14
CA GLU A 162 31.50 10.27 -34.65
C GLU A 162 31.92 9.78 -33.27
N GLU A 163 30.97 9.63 -32.31
CA GLU A 163 31.24 9.25 -30.94
C GLU A 163 31.61 7.76 -30.82
N VAL A 164 30.89 6.87 -31.52
CA VAL A 164 31.17 5.43 -31.56
C VAL A 164 32.54 5.18 -32.16
N ALA A 165 32.89 5.88 -33.26
CA ALA A 165 34.23 5.77 -33.86
C ALA A 165 35.36 6.22 -32.92
N ARG A 166 35.08 7.20 -32.06
CA ARG A 166 36.04 7.75 -31.10
C ARG A 166 36.23 6.91 -29.85
N SER A 167 35.15 6.37 -29.27
CA SER A 167 35.12 5.79 -27.92
C SER A 167 34.64 4.35 -27.84
N GLY A 168 33.99 3.84 -28.88
CA GLY A 168 33.35 2.53 -28.87
C GLY A 168 32.11 2.44 -27.98
N MET A 169 31.51 3.58 -27.59
CA MET A 169 30.25 3.62 -26.82
C MET A 169 29.14 2.86 -27.55
N ASN A 170 28.32 2.17 -26.78
CA ASN A 170 27.07 1.57 -27.27
C ASN A 170 25.94 2.60 -27.13
N ILE A 171 25.49 3.16 -28.27
CA ILE A 171 24.45 4.18 -28.30
C ILE A 171 23.23 3.62 -29.01
N ARG A 172 22.10 3.59 -28.31
CA ARG A 172 20.77 3.30 -28.86
C ARG A 172 19.94 4.57 -28.90
N TYR A 173 18.84 4.52 -29.60
CA TYR A 173 17.98 5.68 -29.85
C TYR A 173 16.58 5.44 -29.35
N GLU A 174 15.98 6.50 -28.81
CA GLU A 174 14.57 6.56 -28.54
C GLU A 174 13.97 7.82 -29.14
N TYR A 175 12.82 7.70 -29.78
CA TYR A 175 12.04 8.82 -30.29
C TYR A 175 10.65 8.83 -29.68
N SER A 176 10.24 9.97 -29.14
CA SER A 176 8.87 10.21 -28.69
C SER A 176 8.15 11.24 -29.58
N PRO A 177 7.08 10.87 -30.31
CA PRO A 177 6.08 11.82 -30.78
C PRO A 177 5.27 12.32 -29.58
N GLU A 178 5.78 13.34 -28.88
CA GLU A 178 5.18 13.84 -27.64
C GLU A 178 3.70 14.16 -27.83
N SER A 179 2.87 13.83 -26.84
CA SER A 179 1.41 13.90 -26.92
C SER A 179 0.80 12.96 -27.99
N PHE A 180 1.36 11.76 -28.13
CA PHE A 180 0.87 10.73 -29.05
C PHE A 180 -0.64 10.49 -28.91
N SER A 181 -1.16 10.41 -27.68
CA SER A 181 -2.60 10.22 -27.42
C SER A 181 -3.50 11.32 -28.02
N GLY A 182 -2.96 12.50 -28.31
CA GLY A 182 -3.65 13.62 -28.94
C GLY A 182 -3.25 13.88 -30.39
N THR A 183 -2.52 12.95 -31.01
CA THR A 183 -2.04 13.01 -32.40
C THR A 183 -2.89 12.06 -33.24
N GLU A 184 -3.16 12.44 -34.49
CA GLU A 184 -3.82 11.56 -35.46
C GLU A 184 -2.99 10.29 -35.63
N ILE A 185 -3.61 9.12 -35.53
CA ILE A 185 -2.90 7.84 -35.47
C ILE A 185 -2.08 7.56 -36.73
N ASP A 186 -2.61 7.89 -37.89
CA ASP A 186 -1.90 7.73 -39.17
C ASP A 186 -0.69 8.65 -39.27
N PHE A 187 -0.79 9.87 -38.72
CA PHE A 187 0.34 10.80 -38.67
C PHE A 187 1.41 10.30 -37.68
N SER A 188 0.99 9.71 -36.57
CA SER A 188 1.93 9.09 -35.61
C SER A 188 2.74 7.98 -36.25
N VAL A 189 2.11 7.11 -37.05
CA VAL A 189 2.80 6.07 -37.83
C VAL A 189 3.76 6.70 -38.83
N ALA A 190 3.29 7.67 -39.61
CA ALA A 190 4.08 8.31 -40.69
C ALA A 190 5.35 9.02 -40.18
N ILE A 191 5.25 9.79 -39.09
CA ILE A 191 6.41 10.49 -38.51
C ILE A 191 7.41 9.51 -37.88
N CYS A 192 6.94 8.45 -37.21
CA CYS A 192 7.81 7.40 -36.68
C CYS A 192 8.53 6.64 -37.80
N GLU A 193 7.86 6.31 -38.92
CA GLU A 193 8.51 5.72 -40.09
C GLU A 193 9.57 6.62 -40.68
N ALA A 194 9.32 7.94 -40.77
CA ALA A 194 10.30 8.90 -41.26
C ALA A 194 11.55 8.95 -40.36
N VAL A 195 11.37 8.93 -39.05
CA VAL A 195 12.46 8.87 -38.10
C VAL A 195 13.21 7.53 -38.20
N MET A 196 12.52 6.38 -38.25
CA MET A 196 13.13 5.06 -38.43
C MET A 196 14.02 5.02 -39.69
N GLN A 197 13.53 5.56 -40.77
CA GLN A 197 14.28 5.63 -42.04
C GLN A 197 15.54 6.50 -41.91
N GLU A 198 15.45 7.67 -41.30
CA GLU A 198 16.60 8.57 -41.12
C GLU A 198 17.64 7.95 -40.15
N MET A 199 17.19 7.29 -39.09
CA MET A 199 18.06 6.62 -38.14
C MET A 199 18.68 5.32 -38.69
N GLY A 200 18.16 4.79 -39.78
CA GLY A 200 18.60 3.53 -40.36
C GLY A 200 18.35 2.32 -39.48
N SER A 201 17.20 2.31 -38.84
CA SER A 201 16.82 1.24 -37.88
C SER A 201 16.67 -0.12 -38.56
N THR A 202 17.20 -1.16 -37.94
CA THR A 202 17.11 -2.56 -38.41
C THR A 202 16.66 -3.47 -37.26
N LYS A 203 16.38 -4.72 -37.56
CA LYS A 203 16.06 -5.71 -36.54
C LYS A 203 17.21 -5.93 -35.56
N GLU A 204 18.45 -5.83 -36.04
CA GLU A 204 19.67 -6.00 -35.20
C GLU A 204 19.97 -4.75 -34.37
N ASN A 205 19.52 -3.58 -34.81
CA ASN A 205 19.67 -2.31 -34.12
C ASN A 205 18.33 -1.53 -34.15
N PRO A 206 17.33 -2.01 -33.37
CA PRO A 206 16.01 -1.38 -33.36
C PRO A 206 16.04 -0.03 -32.65
N ILE A 207 15.24 0.92 -33.15
CA ILE A 207 14.94 2.15 -32.41
C ILE A 207 13.82 1.91 -31.40
N ILE A 208 13.85 2.60 -30.28
CA ILE A 208 12.73 2.66 -29.34
C ILE A 208 11.79 3.77 -29.84
N LEU A 209 10.53 3.40 -30.10
CA LEU A 209 9.43 4.32 -30.39
C LEU A 209 8.54 4.41 -29.17
N ASN A 210 8.67 5.50 -28.42
CA ASN A 210 7.93 5.69 -27.19
C ASN A 210 6.65 6.49 -27.49
N LEU A 211 5.50 5.91 -27.18
CA LEU A 211 4.17 6.43 -27.53
C LEU A 211 3.47 6.98 -26.28
N PRO A 212 3.80 8.22 -25.84
CA PRO A 212 3.36 8.70 -24.54
C PRO A 212 1.88 9.11 -24.56
N SER A 213 1.15 8.63 -23.54
CA SER A 213 -0.08 9.27 -23.11
C SER A 213 0.27 10.45 -22.20
N THR A 214 0.87 11.49 -22.80
CA THR A 214 1.36 12.69 -22.10
C THR A 214 0.27 13.33 -21.23
N VAL A 215 -0.98 13.25 -21.70
CA VAL A 215 -2.21 13.48 -20.94
C VAL A 215 -3.16 12.34 -21.26
N GLU A 216 -3.72 11.71 -20.23
CA GLU A 216 -4.76 10.69 -20.45
C GLU A 216 -6.02 11.34 -21.04
N MET A 217 -6.25 11.16 -22.32
CA MET A 217 -7.37 11.77 -23.05
C MET A 217 -8.54 10.80 -23.26
N CYS A 218 -8.29 9.49 -23.23
CA CYS A 218 -9.26 8.45 -23.54
C CYS A 218 -9.27 7.34 -22.45
N THR A 219 -10.15 6.37 -22.62
CA THR A 219 -10.20 5.18 -21.79
C THR A 219 -9.04 4.21 -22.15
N PRO A 220 -8.59 3.34 -21.20
CA PRO A 220 -7.47 2.41 -21.44
C PRO A 220 -7.64 1.52 -22.67
N ASN A 221 -8.85 1.06 -22.95
CA ASN A 221 -9.14 0.25 -24.13
C ASN A 221 -8.94 1.03 -25.44
N THR A 222 -9.22 2.32 -25.45
CA THR A 222 -8.97 3.17 -26.63
C THR A 222 -7.47 3.41 -26.83
N TYR A 223 -6.72 3.57 -25.74
CA TYR A 223 -5.26 3.63 -25.81
C TYR A 223 -4.67 2.31 -26.33
N ALA A 224 -5.17 1.16 -25.84
CA ALA A 224 -4.79 -0.15 -26.38
C ALA A 224 -5.10 -0.27 -27.88
N ASP A 225 -6.25 0.23 -28.35
CA ASP A 225 -6.57 0.29 -29.78
C ASP A 225 -5.55 1.16 -30.56
N GLN A 226 -5.11 2.28 -29.99
CA GLN A 226 -4.05 3.10 -30.61
C GLN A 226 -2.74 2.31 -30.75
N ILE A 227 -2.35 1.58 -29.71
CA ILE A 227 -1.11 0.79 -29.72
C ILE A 227 -1.22 -0.39 -30.70
N GLU A 228 -2.33 -1.13 -30.69
CA GLU A 228 -2.53 -2.24 -31.66
C GLU A 228 -2.53 -1.71 -33.09
N TYR A 229 -3.24 -0.61 -33.34
CA TYR A 229 -3.26 0.03 -34.66
C TYR A 229 -1.84 0.41 -35.09
N PHE A 230 -1.09 1.09 -34.24
CA PHE A 230 0.30 1.49 -34.50
C PHE A 230 1.18 0.27 -34.83
N CYS A 231 1.16 -0.75 -33.97
CA CYS A 231 1.95 -1.97 -34.14
C CYS A 231 1.64 -2.72 -35.43
N ARG A 232 0.39 -2.65 -35.91
CA ARG A 232 -0.06 -3.33 -37.14
C ARG A 232 0.24 -2.55 -38.42
N HIS A 233 0.41 -1.24 -38.33
CA HIS A 233 0.58 -0.37 -39.51
C HIS A 233 2.00 0.16 -39.70
N ILE A 234 2.83 0.18 -38.64
CA ILE A 234 4.25 0.58 -38.75
C ILE A 234 5.01 -0.43 -39.62
N LYS A 235 5.74 0.09 -40.63
CA LYS A 235 6.58 -0.78 -41.46
C LYS A 235 7.80 -1.26 -40.70
N ASN A 236 8.26 -2.48 -41.03
CA ASN A 236 9.40 -3.10 -40.37
C ASN A 236 9.28 -3.08 -38.84
N ARG A 237 8.13 -3.59 -38.31
CA ARG A 237 7.82 -3.63 -36.86
C ARG A 237 8.97 -4.22 -36.02
N GLU A 238 9.71 -5.18 -36.57
CA GLU A 238 10.87 -5.81 -35.94
C GLU A 238 12.10 -4.90 -35.79
N ALA A 239 12.13 -3.76 -36.50
CA ALA A 239 13.16 -2.71 -36.37
C ALA A 239 12.78 -1.64 -35.33
N ALA A 240 11.69 -1.85 -34.58
CA ALA A 240 11.21 -0.95 -33.54
C ALA A 240 10.90 -1.71 -32.25
N ILE A 241 11.31 -1.13 -31.11
CA ILE A 241 10.84 -1.48 -29.77
C ILE A 241 9.74 -0.48 -29.44
N VAL A 242 8.49 -0.93 -29.34
CA VAL A 242 7.36 -0.07 -29.00
C VAL A 242 7.30 0.11 -27.50
N SER A 243 7.55 1.32 -27.04
CA SER A 243 7.50 1.73 -25.64
C SER A 243 6.23 2.52 -25.35
N VAL A 244 5.73 2.43 -24.15
CA VAL A 244 4.60 3.23 -23.66
C VAL A 244 4.96 3.98 -22.40
N HIS A 245 4.45 5.22 -22.30
CA HIS A 245 4.69 6.12 -21.18
C HIS A 245 3.36 6.78 -20.77
N PRO A 246 2.49 6.06 -20.04
CA PRO A 246 1.22 6.64 -19.61
C PRO A 246 1.40 7.53 -18.38
N HIS A 247 0.71 8.69 -18.40
CA HIS A 247 0.39 9.46 -17.20
C HIS A 247 -0.92 8.95 -16.57
N ASN A 248 -1.31 9.53 -15.44
CA ASN A 248 -2.41 9.04 -14.60
C ASN A 248 -3.52 10.09 -14.40
N ASP A 249 -3.77 10.97 -15.39
CA ASP A 249 -4.72 12.09 -15.29
C ASP A 249 -6.16 11.63 -15.01
N ARG A 250 -6.51 10.43 -15.46
CA ARG A 250 -7.84 9.83 -15.27
C ARG A 250 -7.84 8.74 -14.19
N GLY A 251 -6.69 8.47 -13.55
CA GLY A 251 -6.53 7.40 -12.58
C GLY A 251 -6.47 6.01 -13.22
N THR A 252 -6.09 5.89 -14.49
CA THR A 252 -6.09 4.63 -15.24
C THR A 252 -4.74 4.26 -15.85
N GLY A 253 -3.65 4.92 -15.43
CA GLY A 253 -2.31 4.70 -15.97
C GLY A 253 -1.85 3.23 -15.93
N VAL A 254 -2.08 2.53 -14.81
CA VAL A 254 -1.78 1.08 -14.69
C VAL A 254 -2.54 0.28 -15.73
N ALA A 255 -3.85 0.48 -15.85
CA ALA A 255 -4.67 -0.20 -16.84
C ALA A 255 -4.26 0.12 -18.29
N CYS A 256 -3.84 1.38 -18.55
CA CYS A 256 -3.31 1.77 -19.86
C CYS A 256 -2.06 0.95 -20.22
N ALA A 257 -1.12 0.77 -19.28
CA ALA A 257 0.09 0.00 -19.52
C ALA A 257 -0.19 -1.50 -19.71
N GLU A 258 -1.00 -2.11 -18.85
CA GLU A 258 -1.36 -3.53 -18.96
C GLU A 258 -2.04 -3.83 -20.30
N LEU A 259 -3.03 -3.02 -20.71
CA LEU A 259 -3.71 -3.21 -21.98
C LEU A 259 -2.80 -2.87 -23.18
N ALA A 260 -1.86 -1.94 -23.06
CA ALA A 260 -0.88 -1.66 -24.10
C ALA A 260 0.08 -2.85 -24.33
N LEU A 261 0.48 -3.58 -23.29
CA LEU A 261 1.24 -4.81 -23.42
C LEU A 261 0.46 -5.87 -24.18
N LEU A 262 -0.82 -6.05 -23.89
CA LEU A 262 -1.69 -6.95 -24.67
C LEU A 262 -1.79 -6.50 -26.13
N ALA A 263 -1.79 -5.18 -26.38
CA ALA A 263 -1.87 -4.59 -27.69
C ALA A 263 -0.57 -4.65 -28.52
N GLY A 264 0.55 -5.05 -27.90
CA GLY A 264 1.81 -5.29 -28.60
C GLY A 264 2.95 -4.34 -28.25
N ALA A 265 2.85 -3.61 -27.13
CA ALA A 265 3.98 -2.87 -26.57
C ALA A 265 5.05 -3.84 -26.04
N ASP A 266 6.32 -3.48 -26.19
CA ASP A 266 7.47 -4.27 -25.77
C ASP A 266 8.11 -3.73 -24.49
N ARG A 267 7.90 -2.43 -24.20
CA ARG A 267 8.61 -1.68 -23.17
C ARG A 267 7.68 -0.72 -22.46
N ILE A 268 7.94 -0.49 -21.19
CA ILE A 268 7.18 0.44 -20.33
C ILE A 268 8.14 1.44 -19.68
N GLU A 269 7.76 2.70 -19.69
CA GLU A 269 8.33 3.76 -18.88
C GLU A 269 7.35 4.17 -17.78
N GLY A 270 7.89 4.43 -16.59
CA GLY A 270 7.12 4.91 -15.45
C GLY A 270 8.01 5.20 -14.24
N THR A 271 7.40 5.35 -13.08
CA THR A 271 8.10 5.71 -11.85
C THR A 271 7.70 4.80 -10.71
N LEU A 272 8.52 4.74 -9.66
CA LEU A 272 8.15 4.12 -8.41
C LEU A 272 6.96 4.88 -7.79
N PHE A 273 5.92 4.15 -7.44
CA PHE A 273 4.70 4.67 -6.79
C PHE A 273 3.97 5.76 -7.59
N GLY A 274 4.27 5.90 -8.87
CA GLY A 274 3.53 6.78 -9.79
C GLY A 274 3.82 8.27 -9.65
N ASN A 275 4.98 8.66 -9.12
CA ASN A 275 5.37 10.07 -9.05
C ASN A 275 5.52 10.69 -10.45
N GLY A 276 5.11 11.94 -10.62
CA GLY A 276 5.24 12.65 -11.89
C GLY A 276 4.34 13.86 -12.01
N GLU A 277 4.38 14.48 -13.17
CA GLU A 277 3.60 15.67 -13.50
C GLU A 277 2.10 15.49 -13.24
N ARG A 278 1.46 16.56 -12.77
CA ARG A 278 0.00 16.64 -12.51
C ARG A 278 -0.48 15.59 -11.50
N THR A 279 -1.02 14.45 -11.99
CA THR A 279 -1.52 13.32 -11.18
C THR A 279 -0.55 12.16 -11.13
N GLY A 280 0.62 12.31 -11.74
CA GLY A 280 1.70 11.33 -11.73
C GLY A 280 1.85 10.55 -13.03
N ASN A 281 2.91 9.77 -13.07
CA ASN A 281 3.22 8.77 -14.09
C ASN A 281 2.54 7.43 -13.77
N LEU A 282 2.71 6.48 -14.67
CA LEU A 282 2.45 5.07 -14.40
C LEU A 282 3.23 4.60 -13.17
N ASP A 283 2.55 3.92 -12.25
CA ASP A 283 3.18 3.21 -11.13
C ASP A 283 3.72 1.85 -11.58
N ILE A 284 5.03 1.76 -11.78
CA ILE A 284 5.71 0.50 -12.18
C ILE A 284 5.59 -0.57 -11.10
N VAL A 285 5.66 -0.20 -9.81
CA VAL A 285 5.55 -1.16 -8.71
C VAL A 285 4.23 -1.91 -8.79
N THR A 286 3.14 -1.18 -9.03
CA THR A 286 1.81 -1.78 -9.15
C THR A 286 1.72 -2.71 -10.37
N VAL A 287 2.22 -2.31 -11.55
CA VAL A 287 2.17 -3.18 -12.75
C VAL A 287 3.01 -4.44 -12.56
N ALA A 288 4.22 -4.32 -12.02
CA ALA A 288 5.12 -5.45 -11.78
C ALA A 288 4.52 -6.45 -10.79
N LEU A 289 3.96 -5.98 -9.67
CA LEU A 289 3.34 -6.85 -8.67
C LEU A 289 2.00 -7.44 -9.16
N ASN A 290 1.26 -6.74 -10.02
CA ASN A 290 0.10 -7.32 -10.71
C ASN A 290 0.53 -8.51 -11.59
N MET A 291 1.65 -8.39 -12.32
CA MET A 291 2.21 -9.51 -13.11
C MET A 291 2.64 -10.66 -12.20
N PHE A 292 3.35 -10.37 -11.12
CA PHE A 292 3.79 -11.37 -10.14
C PHE A 292 2.62 -12.18 -9.58
N THR A 293 1.49 -11.54 -9.24
CA THR A 293 0.27 -12.23 -8.76
C THR A 293 -0.43 -13.10 -9.83
N GLN A 294 -0.04 -12.96 -11.10
CA GLN A 294 -0.48 -13.80 -12.21
C GLN A 294 0.57 -14.84 -12.61
N ASN A 295 1.55 -15.09 -11.74
CA ASN A 295 2.65 -16.05 -11.98
C ASN A 295 3.51 -15.68 -13.21
N VAL A 296 3.68 -14.39 -13.46
CA VAL A 296 4.60 -13.83 -14.44
C VAL A 296 5.72 -13.12 -13.69
N ASP A 297 6.95 -13.60 -13.84
CA ASP A 297 8.13 -12.96 -13.26
C ASP A 297 8.29 -11.55 -13.87
N PRO A 298 8.20 -10.49 -13.07
CA PRO A 298 8.37 -9.12 -13.56
C PRO A 298 9.82 -8.76 -13.87
N GLU A 299 10.79 -9.61 -13.53
CA GLU A 299 12.23 -9.31 -13.64
C GLU A 299 12.67 -8.07 -12.85
N LEU A 300 11.82 -7.60 -11.92
CA LEU A 300 12.10 -6.55 -10.94
C LEU A 300 11.86 -7.08 -9.53
N ASP A 301 12.71 -6.69 -8.59
CA ASP A 301 12.62 -7.09 -7.19
C ASP A 301 12.03 -5.99 -6.33
N PHE A 302 10.79 -6.20 -5.89
CA PHE A 302 10.09 -5.37 -4.90
C PHE A 302 9.86 -6.10 -3.58
N SER A 303 10.61 -7.17 -3.30
CA SER A 303 10.47 -7.94 -2.07
C SER A 303 10.66 -7.07 -0.81
N HIS A 304 11.51 -6.06 -0.86
CA HIS A 304 11.76 -5.10 0.22
C HIS A 304 11.00 -3.77 0.02
N ILE A 305 9.71 -3.83 -0.29
CA ILE A 305 8.91 -2.66 -0.71
C ILE A 305 8.94 -1.50 0.30
N LEU A 306 9.02 -1.77 1.61
CA LEU A 306 9.06 -0.73 2.64
C LEU A 306 10.39 0.02 2.67
N ASP A 307 11.51 -0.64 2.39
CA ASP A 307 12.83 -0.01 2.29
C ASP A 307 12.89 0.88 1.04
N ILE A 308 12.36 0.39 -0.09
CA ILE A 308 12.22 1.15 -1.33
C ILE A 308 11.34 2.38 -1.11
N LYS A 309 10.18 2.22 -0.47
CA LYS A 309 9.28 3.32 -0.08
C LYS A 309 10.01 4.36 0.76
N LYS A 310 10.78 3.93 1.75
CA LYS A 310 11.55 4.83 2.62
C LYS A 310 12.56 5.66 1.83
N VAL A 311 13.32 5.05 0.93
CA VAL A 311 14.26 5.78 0.06
C VAL A 311 13.52 6.76 -0.83
N TYR A 312 12.41 6.34 -1.44
CA TYR A 312 11.55 7.20 -2.24
C TYR A 312 11.10 8.44 -1.45
N GLU A 313 10.51 8.26 -0.26
CA GLU A 313 10.00 9.36 0.57
C GLU A 313 11.11 10.30 1.07
N GLU A 314 12.27 9.74 1.44
CA GLU A 314 13.42 10.52 1.88
C GLU A 314 14.05 11.34 0.75
N CYS A 315 14.12 10.81 -0.48
CA CYS A 315 14.70 11.50 -1.62
C CYS A 315 13.74 12.52 -2.27
N THR A 316 12.48 12.13 -2.47
CA THR A 316 11.49 12.96 -3.18
C THR A 316 10.78 13.95 -2.27
N LYS A 317 10.77 13.73 -0.94
CA LYS A 317 9.96 14.45 0.06
C LYS A 317 8.44 14.30 -0.18
N MET A 318 8.05 13.31 -0.96
CA MET A 318 6.65 12.94 -1.20
C MET A 318 6.29 11.73 -0.35
N HIS A 319 5.04 11.66 0.10
CA HIS A 319 4.54 10.48 0.83
C HIS A 319 3.79 9.54 -0.12
N VAL A 320 4.04 8.25 0.03
CA VAL A 320 3.25 7.22 -0.63
C VAL A 320 1.87 7.17 0.05
N PRO A 321 0.77 7.30 -0.70
CA PRO A 321 -0.57 7.28 -0.12
C PRO A 321 -0.85 6.03 0.72
N GLU A 322 -1.59 6.19 1.82
CA GLU A 322 -1.92 5.09 2.74
C GLU A 322 -2.62 3.91 2.06
N ARG A 323 -3.33 4.15 0.95
CA ARG A 323 -4.04 3.13 0.16
C ARG A 323 -3.38 2.82 -1.18
N GLN A 324 -2.10 3.20 -1.36
CA GLN A 324 -1.33 2.81 -2.53
C GLN A 324 -1.32 1.28 -2.64
N PRO A 325 -1.60 0.69 -3.82
CA PRO A 325 -1.50 -0.75 -4.00
C PRO A 325 -0.15 -1.29 -3.50
N TYR A 326 -0.18 -2.39 -2.77
CA TYR A 326 0.98 -3.10 -2.21
C TYR A 326 1.84 -2.30 -1.20
N ALA A 327 2.08 -1.01 -1.40
CA ALA A 327 3.03 -0.20 -0.63
C ALA A 327 2.38 0.63 0.49
N GLY A 328 1.11 0.94 0.37
CA GLY A 328 0.39 1.77 1.34
C GLY A 328 0.27 1.10 2.71
N GLU A 329 0.23 1.89 3.78
CA GLU A 329 0.12 1.37 5.15
C GLU A 329 -1.15 0.53 5.34
N LEU A 330 -2.24 0.90 4.67
CA LEU A 330 -3.54 0.23 4.77
C LEU A 330 -3.75 -0.86 3.69
N ALA A 331 -2.77 -1.15 2.84
CA ALA A 331 -2.92 -2.08 1.73
C ALA A 331 -3.23 -3.52 2.20
N PHE A 332 -2.69 -3.93 3.36
CA PHE A 332 -2.89 -5.26 3.94
C PHE A 332 -3.71 -5.22 5.22
N THR A 333 -4.67 -4.32 5.29
CA THR A 333 -5.49 -4.07 6.46
C THR A 333 -6.95 -4.42 6.19
N ALA A 334 -7.58 -5.20 7.04
CA ALA A 334 -9.02 -5.44 7.01
C ALA A 334 -9.70 -4.83 8.23
N PHE A 335 -10.71 -3.99 8.01
CA PHE A 335 -11.47 -3.33 9.07
C PHE A 335 -12.74 -4.11 9.46
N SER A 336 -13.32 -4.86 8.52
CA SER A 336 -14.52 -5.65 8.78
C SER A 336 -14.18 -6.93 9.52
N GLY A 337 -14.90 -7.23 10.62
CA GLY A 337 -14.71 -8.46 11.39
C GLY A 337 -14.95 -9.75 10.57
N SER A 338 -15.85 -9.71 9.58
CA SER A 338 -16.06 -10.84 8.66
C SER A 338 -14.87 -11.06 7.72
N HIS A 339 -14.22 -9.99 7.24
CA HIS A 339 -13.01 -10.10 6.42
C HIS A 339 -11.84 -10.63 7.25
N GLN A 340 -11.67 -10.14 8.49
CA GLN A 340 -10.62 -10.62 9.40
C GLN A 340 -10.78 -12.11 9.72
N ASP A 341 -12.00 -12.57 9.99
CA ASP A 341 -12.27 -14.00 10.24
C ASP A 341 -12.01 -14.86 9.00
N ALA A 342 -12.35 -14.36 7.81
CA ALA A 342 -12.07 -15.06 6.55
C ALA A 342 -10.56 -15.15 6.27
N ILE A 343 -9.81 -14.07 6.49
CA ILE A 343 -8.34 -14.07 6.35
C ILE A 343 -7.70 -15.05 7.34
N ARG A 344 -8.11 -15.01 8.61
CA ARG A 344 -7.64 -15.96 9.64
C ARG A 344 -7.87 -17.42 9.20
N LYS A 345 -9.08 -17.73 8.75
CA LYS A 345 -9.43 -19.07 8.23
C LYS A 345 -8.62 -19.44 6.99
N GLY A 346 -8.33 -18.47 6.11
CA GLY A 346 -7.47 -18.66 4.96
C GLY A 346 -6.05 -19.07 5.37
N TYR A 347 -5.43 -18.36 6.31
CA TYR A 347 -4.11 -18.74 6.82
C TYR A 347 -4.11 -20.12 7.51
N GLU A 348 -5.15 -20.45 8.29
CA GLU A 348 -5.30 -21.77 8.89
C GLU A 348 -5.45 -22.87 7.82
N TYR A 349 -6.22 -22.60 6.76
CA TYR A 349 -6.36 -23.52 5.63
C TYR A 349 -5.02 -23.74 4.93
N MET A 350 -4.30 -22.68 4.57
CA MET A 350 -2.97 -22.77 3.95
C MET A 350 -2.02 -23.64 4.77
N LYS A 351 -1.99 -23.42 6.08
CA LYS A 351 -1.13 -24.19 7.01
C LYS A 351 -1.48 -25.68 7.05
N ASN A 352 -2.75 -26.05 6.90
CA ASN A 352 -3.24 -27.41 7.08
C ASN A 352 -3.40 -28.20 5.77
N SER A 353 -3.65 -27.52 4.64
CA SER A 353 -3.90 -28.16 3.35
C SER A 353 -2.63 -28.57 2.62
N GLY A 354 -1.49 -27.91 2.90
CA GLY A 354 -0.24 -28.12 2.17
C GLY A 354 -0.31 -27.64 0.71
N THR A 355 -1.29 -26.78 0.35
CA THR A 355 -1.38 -26.17 -0.98
C THR A 355 -0.18 -25.27 -1.24
N GLU A 356 0.34 -25.28 -2.46
CA GLU A 356 1.39 -24.39 -2.93
C GLU A 356 0.83 -23.05 -3.47
N TYR A 357 -0.50 -23.01 -3.71
CA TYR A 357 -1.17 -21.83 -4.24
C TYR A 357 -1.63 -20.91 -3.12
N TRP A 358 -1.56 -19.60 -3.36
CA TRP A 358 -2.06 -18.59 -2.42
C TRP A 358 -3.60 -18.56 -2.43
N GLU A 359 -4.22 -18.98 -1.33
CA GLU A 359 -5.68 -19.15 -1.21
C GLU A 359 -6.23 -18.44 0.05
N VAL A 360 -5.70 -17.23 0.36
CA VAL A 360 -6.21 -16.42 1.47
C VAL A 360 -7.20 -15.38 0.94
N PRO A 361 -8.47 -15.42 1.39
CA PRO A 361 -9.48 -14.44 0.98
C PRO A 361 -9.05 -13.00 1.29
N TYR A 362 -9.43 -12.04 0.43
CA TYR A 362 -9.18 -10.60 0.56
C TYR A 362 -7.72 -10.15 0.46
N LEU A 363 -6.77 -11.04 0.33
CA LEU A 363 -5.37 -10.71 0.13
C LEU A 363 -4.92 -11.19 -1.26
N PRO A 364 -4.74 -10.27 -2.23
CA PRO A 364 -4.41 -10.62 -3.62
C PRO A 364 -2.99 -11.16 -3.78
N ILE A 365 -2.13 -10.93 -2.81
CA ILE A 365 -0.75 -11.41 -2.74
C ILE A 365 -0.47 -11.89 -1.31
N ASN A 366 0.47 -12.82 -1.14
CA ASN A 366 1.03 -13.11 0.17
C ASN A 366 1.87 -11.90 0.64
N PRO A 367 1.50 -11.20 1.72
CA PRO A 367 2.28 -10.06 2.18
C PRO A 367 3.75 -10.38 2.45
N ALA A 368 4.06 -11.62 2.84
CA ALA A 368 5.43 -12.06 3.11
C ALA A 368 6.34 -12.02 1.86
N ASP A 369 5.79 -12.13 0.65
CA ASP A 369 6.58 -12.07 -0.61
C ASP A 369 7.18 -10.69 -0.85
N ILE A 370 6.64 -9.66 -0.21
CA ILE A 370 7.14 -8.28 -0.25
C ILE A 370 7.57 -7.79 1.14
N HIS A 371 7.97 -8.69 2.01
CA HIS A 371 8.39 -8.46 3.41
C HIS A 371 7.40 -7.59 4.20
N ARG A 372 6.10 -7.82 3.96
CA ARG A 372 5.02 -7.24 4.75
C ARG A 372 4.29 -8.31 5.55
N GLU A 373 3.53 -7.86 6.51
CA GLU A 373 2.63 -8.72 7.30
C GLU A 373 1.19 -8.25 7.11
N TYR A 374 0.25 -9.18 7.26
CA TYR A 374 -1.15 -8.82 7.42
C TYR A 374 -1.32 -8.21 8.82
N GLU A 375 -1.64 -6.94 8.87
CA GLU A 375 -1.94 -6.22 10.10
C GLU A 375 -3.46 -6.15 10.27
N PRO A 376 -4.05 -6.90 11.22
CA PRO A 376 -5.41 -6.66 11.61
C PRO A 376 -5.47 -5.29 12.30
N VAL A 377 -5.78 -4.23 11.58
CA VAL A 377 -6.07 -2.95 12.22
C VAL A 377 -7.43 -3.05 12.87
N ILE A 378 -7.40 -3.13 14.17
CA ILE A 378 -8.58 -3.16 15.00
C ILE A 378 -8.92 -1.72 15.37
N ARG A 379 -9.47 -1.01 14.39
CA ARG A 379 -10.24 0.22 14.66
C ARG A 379 -11.69 -0.19 14.78
N ILE A 380 -12.33 0.15 15.88
CA ILE A 380 -13.73 -0.14 16.10
C ILE A 380 -14.51 1.14 15.84
N ASN A 381 -15.27 1.12 14.75
CA ASN A 381 -16.27 2.13 14.46
C ASN A 381 -17.66 1.63 14.89
N SER A 382 -18.68 2.49 14.80
CA SER A 382 -20.07 2.19 15.13
C SER A 382 -20.67 1.00 14.35
N GLN A 383 -20.02 0.54 13.28
CA GLN A 383 -20.42 -0.61 12.46
C GLN A 383 -19.61 -1.88 12.74
N SER A 384 -18.61 -1.82 13.61
CA SER A 384 -17.81 -2.99 13.99
C SER A 384 -18.67 -3.95 14.79
N GLY A 385 -18.70 -5.22 14.40
CA GLY A 385 -19.53 -6.24 15.05
C GLY A 385 -19.14 -6.47 16.53
N LYS A 386 -20.04 -7.11 17.29
CA LYS A 386 -19.95 -7.38 18.75
C LYS A 386 -18.64 -8.05 19.23
N GLY A 387 -17.86 -8.67 18.35
CA GLY A 387 -16.60 -9.33 18.66
C GLY A 387 -15.34 -8.44 18.51
N GLY A 388 -15.43 -7.31 17.83
CA GLY A 388 -14.27 -6.48 17.54
C GLY A 388 -13.61 -5.90 18.79
N ALA A 389 -14.39 -5.35 19.72
CA ALA A 389 -13.89 -4.79 20.98
C ALA A 389 -13.19 -5.84 21.87
N ALA A 390 -13.72 -7.06 21.91
CA ALA A 390 -13.11 -8.17 22.65
C ALA A 390 -11.77 -8.60 22.04
N PHE A 391 -11.69 -8.60 20.72
CA PHE A 391 -10.45 -8.92 19.99
C PHE A 391 -9.35 -7.87 20.26
N VAL A 392 -9.67 -6.57 20.29
CA VAL A 392 -8.72 -5.51 20.68
C VAL A 392 -8.14 -5.79 22.05
N LEU A 393 -8.97 -6.04 23.03
CA LEU A 393 -8.52 -6.29 24.40
C LEU A 393 -7.62 -7.53 24.49
N GLN A 394 -7.95 -8.59 23.74
CA GLN A 394 -7.16 -9.81 23.70
C GLN A 394 -5.76 -9.57 23.13
N HIS A 395 -5.65 -8.82 22.02
CA HIS A 395 -4.38 -8.61 21.31
C HIS A 395 -3.53 -7.50 21.92
N THR A 396 -4.16 -6.44 22.47
CA THR A 396 -3.42 -5.30 23.02
C THR A 396 -2.94 -5.56 24.45
N VAL A 397 -3.77 -6.18 25.30
CA VAL A 397 -3.50 -6.34 26.75
C VAL A 397 -3.71 -7.76 27.26
N GLY A 398 -4.01 -8.71 26.39
CA GLY A 398 -4.18 -10.13 26.75
C GLY A 398 -5.48 -10.44 27.49
N TYR A 399 -6.51 -9.59 27.44
CA TYR A 399 -7.79 -9.80 28.12
C TYR A 399 -8.73 -10.62 27.23
N ASN A 400 -8.88 -11.90 27.51
CA ASN A 400 -9.75 -12.80 26.75
C ASN A 400 -11.17 -12.82 27.35
N LEU A 401 -12.05 -11.93 26.86
CA LEU A 401 -13.42 -11.80 27.35
C LEU A 401 -14.25 -13.06 27.02
N PRO A 402 -15.08 -13.53 27.95
CA PRO A 402 -16.07 -14.56 27.65
C PRO A 402 -17.07 -14.06 26.60
N LYS A 403 -17.55 -14.97 25.74
CA LYS A 403 -18.43 -14.63 24.61
C LYS A 403 -19.73 -13.94 25.05
N GLU A 404 -20.21 -14.31 26.21
CA GLU A 404 -21.43 -13.76 26.83
C GLU A 404 -21.27 -12.26 27.16
N MET A 405 -20.05 -11.80 27.45
CA MET A 405 -19.70 -10.41 27.76
C MET A 405 -19.53 -9.53 26.50
N HIS A 406 -19.27 -10.13 25.32
CA HIS A 406 -19.02 -9.38 24.07
C HIS A 406 -20.13 -8.41 23.72
N PRO A 407 -21.46 -8.75 23.83
CA PRO A 407 -22.53 -7.82 23.53
C PRO A 407 -22.57 -6.60 24.46
N GLU A 408 -22.34 -6.80 25.76
CA GLU A 408 -22.37 -5.72 26.75
C GLU A 408 -21.24 -4.72 26.48
N PHE A 409 -19.99 -5.20 26.35
CA PHE A 409 -18.85 -4.32 26.09
C PHE A 409 -18.91 -3.70 24.71
N GLY A 410 -19.38 -4.43 23.69
CA GLY A 410 -19.59 -3.90 22.35
C GLY A 410 -20.55 -2.71 22.30
N ASN A 411 -21.63 -2.75 23.10
CA ASN A 411 -22.57 -1.64 23.21
C ASN A 411 -21.95 -0.41 23.89
N ILE A 412 -21.12 -0.61 24.92
CA ILE A 412 -20.40 0.47 25.60
C ILE A 412 -19.41 1.16 24.65
N VAL A 413 -18.67 0.38 23.89
CA VAL A 413 -17.72 0.91 22.89
C VAL A 413 -18.46 1.66 21.78
N LYS A 414 -19.59 1.13 21.31
CA LYS A 414 -20.41 1.80 20.31
C LYS A 414 -20.94 3.15 20.80
N ALA A 415 -21.48 3.20 22.02
CA ALA A 415 -21.97 4.45 22.60
C ALA A 415 -20.85 5.49 22.76
N ALA A 416 -19.66 5.06 23.17
CA ALA A 416 -18.50 5.94 23.26
C ALA A 416 -18.04 6.44 21.89
N ALA A 417 -18.00 5.60 20.84
CA ALA A 417 -17.66 6.01 19.49
C ALA A 417 -18.67 7.01 18.91
N ASP A 418 -19.97 6.80 19.16
CA ASP A 418 -21.03 7.72 18.75
C ASP A 418 -20.90 9.09 19.46
N GLU A 419 -20.47 9.11 20.72
CA GLU A 419 -20.25 10.35 21.50
C GLU A 419 -19.00 11.11 21.02
N TYR A 420 -17.91 10.42 20.71
CA TYR A 420 -16.69 11.03 20.18
C TYR A 420 -16.82 11.50 18.72
N GLY A 421 -17.79 10.97 17.98
CA GLY A 421 -18.01 11.27 16.56
C GLY A 421 -16.91 10.73 15.63
N ASP A 422 -16.04 9.83 16.14
CA ASP A 422 -14.93 9.25 15.42
C ASP A 422 -14.64 7.81 15.89
N GLU A 423 -13.71 7.14 15.24
CA GLU A 423 -13.24 5.80 15.61
C GLU A 423 -12.42 5.83 16.90
N LEU A 424 -12.59 4.82 17.76
CA LEU A 424 -11.79 4.67 18.97
C LEU A 424 -10.50 3.90 18.68
N SER A 425 -9.37 4.43 19.13
CA SER A 425 -8.08 3.73 19.09
C SER A 425 -8.06 2.52 20.04
N SER A 426 -7.11 1.60 19.84
CA SER A 426 -6.93 0.45 20.71
C SER A 426 -6.69 0.87 22.17
N GLU A 427 -5.92 1.94 22.39
CA GLU A 427 -5.65 2.50 23.72
C GLU A 427 -6.93 3.07 24.37
N GLN A 428 -7.75 3.77 23.59
CA GLN A 428 -9.03 4.32 24.08
C GLN A 428 -9.99 3.20 24.48
N ILE A 429 -10.02 2.09 23.72
CA ILE A 429 -10.85 0.91 24.04
C ILE A 429 -10.37 0.25 25.33
N VAL A 430 -9.05 0.08 25.50
CA VAL A 430 -8.47 -0.45 26.74
C VAL A 430 -8.79 0.46 27.92
N GLN A 431 -8.65 1.77 27.77
CA GLN A 431 -8.99 2.74 28.82
C GLN A 431 -10.48 2.71 29.16
N LEU A 432 -11.35 2.59 28.16
CA LEU A 432 -12.80 2.45 28.36
C LEU A 432 -13.14 1.18 29.13
N PHE A 433 -12.52 0.05 28.77
CA PHE A 433 -12.71 -1.21 29.50
C PHE A 433 -12.23 -1.11 30.96
N ARG A 434 -11.06 -0.52 31.19
CA ARG A 434 -10.56 -0.29 32.53
C ARG A 434 -11.50 0.57 33.36
N LYS A 435 -11.96 1.67 32.80
CA LYS A 435 -12.90 2.61 33.45
C LYS A 435 -14.21 1.93 33.84
N GLU A 436 -14.75 1.10 32.96
CA GLU A 436 -16.08 0.47 33.19
C GLU A 436 -16.03 -0.78 34.05
N TYR A 437 -14.91 -1.54 34.06
CA TYR A 437 -14.86 -2.84 34.73
C TYR A 437 -13.73 -3.01 35.74
N ILE A 438 -12.59 -2.36 35.61
CA ILE A 438 -11.43 -2.58 36.46
C ILE A 438 -11.27 -1.47 37.51
N ASP A 439 -11.24 -0.23 37.05
CA ASP A 439 -11.01 0.96 37.87
C ASP A 439 -12.36 1.57 38.34
N PHE A 440 -13.47 0.85 38.17
CA PHE A 440 -14.80 1.30 38.55
C PHE A 440 -14.94 1.39 40.07
N VAL A 441 -15.18 2.58 40.59
CA VAL A 441 -15.41 2.84 42.02
C VAL A 441 -16.90 3.05 42.25
N GLY A 442 -17.48 2.26 43.14
CA GLY A 442 -18.88 2.36 43.48
C GLY A 442 -19.10 2.34 44.98
N LYS A 443 -20.33 2.05 45.38
CA LYS A 443 -20.80 2.04 46.76
C LYS A 443 -20.09 1.01 47.64
N TYR A 444 -19.63 -0.10 47.05
CA TYR A 444 -19.04 -1.23 47.76
C TYR A 444 -17.56 -1.35 47.47
N GLN A 445 -16.74 -1.60 48.54
CA GLN A 445 -15.30 -1.81 48.41
C GLN A 445 -14.84 -2.92 49.37
N LEU A 446 -14.04 -3.86 48.89
CA LEU A 446 -13.39 -4.88 49.69
C LEU A 446 -12.14 -4.24 50.35
N LEU A 447 -12.14 -4.17 51.72
CA LEU A 447 -11.05 -3.56 52.49
C LEU A 447 -10.08 -4.59 53.01
N ARG A 448 -10.57 -5.65 53.67
CA ARG A 448 -9.77 -6.74 54.21
C ARG A 448 -10.48 -8.07 54.00
N HIS A 449 -9.72 -9.13 53.85
CA HIS A 449 -10.27 -10.47 53.72
C HIS A 449 -9.31 -11.53 54.29
N ARG A 450 -9.90 -12.63 54.76
CA ARG A 450 -9.20 -13.84 55.16
C ARG A 450 -10.08 -15.03 54.79
N PHE A 451 -9.44 -16.07 54.22
CA PHE A 451 -10.06 -17.37 54.01
C PHE A 451 -9.49 -18.37 54.97
N THR A 452 -10.35 -19.25 55.49
CA THR A 452 -9.96 -20.40 56.33
C THR A 452 -10.67 -21.61 55.77
N GLU A 453 -9.92 -22.67 55.48
CA GLU A 453 -10.52 -23.95 55.11
C GLU A 453 -11.04 -24.67 56.36
N LEU A 454 -12.27 -25.16 56.31
CA LEU A 454 -12.92 -25.95 57.34
C LEU A 454 -13.04 -27.37 56.81
N ASN A 455 -12.35 -28.28 57.46
CA ASN A 455 -12.44 -29.73 57.19
C ASN A 455 -13.47 -30.34 58.11
N GLU A 456 -14.56 -30.85 57.55
CA GLU A 456 -15.62 -31.53 58.36
C GLU A 456 -15.31 -33.01 58.56
N ALA A 457 -15.95 -33.59 59.53
CA ALA A 457 -15.71 -35.01 59.94
C ALA A 457 -16.15 -36.02 58.86
N ASP A 458 -17.00 -35.64 57.97
CA ASP A 458 -17.47 -36.43 56.82
C ASP A 458 -16.55 -36.33 55.59
N GLY A 459 -15.43 -35.58 55.70
CA GLY A 459 -14.47 -35.34 54.59
C GLY A 459 -14.83 -34.22 53.65
N SER A 460 -15.91 -33.48 53.85
CA SER A 460 -16.24 -32.31 53.11
C SER A 460 -15.34 -31.13 53.50
N ILE A 461 -14.99 -30.28 52.53
CA ILE A 461 -14.17 -29.08 52.73
C ILE A 461 -15.04 -27.87 52.43
N HIS A 462 -15.15 -26.98 53.40
CA HIS A 462 -15.83 -25.70 53.25
C HIS A 462 -14.82 -24.54 53.37
N SER A 463 -15.13 -23.43 52.75
CA SER A 463 -14.37 -22.19 52.90
C SER A 463 -15.13 -21.22 53.79
N ARG A 464 -14.45 -20.67 54.80
CA ARG A 464 -14.95 -19.55 55.62
C ARG A 464 -14.29 -18.29 55.20
N PHE A 465 -15.08 -17.31 54.82
CA PHE A 465 -14.67 -15.92 54.54
C PHE A 465 -14.91 -15.07 55.78
N GLU A 466 -13.90 -14.31 56.16
CA GLU A 466 -13.99 -13.25 57.18
C GLU A 466 -13.35 -11.98 56.57
N GLY A 467 -14.03 -10.85 56.66
CA GLY A 467 -13.50 -9.64 56.07
C GLY A 467 -14.22 -8.35 56.45
N GLU A 468 -13.74 -7.26 55.90
CA GLU A 468 -14.37 -5.94 56.00
C GLU A 468 -14.67 -5.42 54.62
N ILE A 469 -15.86 -4.93 54.42
CA ILE A 469 -16.29 -4.20 53.24
C ILE A 469 -16.74 -2.79 53.63
N ALA A 470 -16.45 -1.80 52.78
CA ALA A 470 -17.10 -0.49 52.87
C ALA A 470 -18.40 -0.52 52.10
N VAL A 471 -19.47 -0.02 52.71
CA VAL A 471 -20.78 0.21 52.12
C VAL A 471 -21.07 1.71 52.20
N ALA A 472 -21.04 2.43 51.10
CA ALA A 472 -21.17 3.88 51.09
C ALA A 472 -20.18 4.61 52.06
N GLY A 473 -18.96 4.10 52.19
CA GLY A 473 -17.94 4.62 53.10
C GLY A 473 -17.97 4.07 54.52
N GLU A 474 -19.04 3.42 54.95
CA GLU A 474 -19.13 2.76 56.28
C GLU A 474 -18.50 1.37 56.24
N LYS A 475 -17.61 1.07 57.19
CA LYS A 475 -16.98 -0.25 57.34
C LYS A 475 -17.93 -1.25 58.00
N LYS A 476 -18.11 -2.38 57.37
CA LYS A 476 -18.92 -3.50 57.91
C LYS A 476 -18.09 -4.78 57.92
N SER A 477 -18.09 -5.47 59.04
CA SER A 477 -17.53 -6.81 59.16
C SER A 477 -18.48 -7.81 58.53
N VAL A 478 -17.96 -8.70 57.72
CA VAL A 478 -18.74 -9.72 56.99
C VAL A 478 -18.11 -11.11 57.21
N VAL A 479 -18.97 -12.09 57.39
CA VAL A 479 -18.57 -13.50 57.57
C VAL A 479 -19.54 -14.35 56.75
N GLY A 480 -19.01 -15.33 56.03
CA GLY A 480 -19.79 -16.31 55.29
C GLY A 480 -19.08 -17.63 55.18
N VAL A 481 -19.85 -18.70 55.04
CA VAL A 481 -19.34 -20.08 54.83
C VAL A 481 -19.99 -20.62 53.56
N GLY A 482 -19.19 -21.25 52.70
CA GLY A 482 -19.65 -21.80 51.45
C GLY A 482 -18.78 -22.95 50.94
N ASN A 483 -19.14 -23.55 49.83
CA ASN A 483 -18.44 -24.70 49.23
C ASN A 483 -17.03 -24.33 48.70
N GLY A 484 -16.74 -23.04 48.59
CA GLY A 484 -15.45 -22.50 48.14
C GLY A 484 -15.35 -21.00 48.41
N PRO A 485 -14.21 -20.35 48.10
CA PRO A 485 -13.96 -18.94 48.41
C PRO A 485 -15.00 -17.97 47.80
N ILE A 486 -15.45 -18.22 46.57
CA ILE A 486 -16.44 -17.39 45.87
C ILE A 486 -17.81 -17.50 46.58
N ASP A 487 -18.28 -18.73 46.85
CA ASP A 487 -19.56 -18.95 47.52
C ASP A 487 -19.56 -18.39 48.96
N ALA A 488 -18.48 -18.63 49.71
CA ALA A 488 -18.33 -18.08 51.05
C ALA A 488 -18.41 -16.54 51.09
N PHE A 489 -17.80 -15.88 50.09
CA PHE A 489 -17.88 -14.43 49.97
C PHE A 489 -19.30 -13.96 49.58
N PHE A 490 -19.96 -14.67 48.69
CA PHE A 490 -21.32 -14.35 48.28
C PHE A 490 -22.31 -14.46 49.46
N GLN A 491 -22.17 -15.48 50.27
CA GLN A 491 -22.93 -15.66 51.53
C GLN A 491 -22.64 -14.52 52.54
N ALA A 492 -21.37 -14.09 52.63
CA ALA A 492 -20.99 -12.96 53.48
C ALA A 492 -21.65 -11.63 53.04
N LEU A 493 -21.77 -11.39 51.75
CA LEU A 493 -22.45 -10.21 51.20
C LEU A 493 -23.95 -10.20 51.52
N THR A 494 -24.60 -11.36 51.44
CA THR A 494 -26.01 -11.54 51.82
C THR A 494 -26.26 -11.19 53.29
N GLY A 495 -25.32 -11.52 54.18
CA GLY A 495 -25.37 -11.22 55.62
C GLY A 495 -25.38 -9.73 55.96
N VAL A 496 -24.96 -8.84 55.06
CA VAL A 496 -24.99 -7.37 55.23
C VAL A 496 -26.01 -6.68 54.33
N GLY A 497 -26.97 -7.46 53.80
CA GLY A 497 -28.09 -6.92 53.03
C GLY A 497 -27.78 -6.68 51.53
N ILE A 498 -26.65 -7.12 51.02
CA ILE A 498 -26.34 -7.13 49.58
C ILE A 498 -26.90 -8.44 49.02
N ASN A 499 -28.16 -8.41 48.61
CA ASN A 499 -28.92 -9.55 48.09
C ASN A 499 -29.61 -9.18 46.78
N GLY A 500 -30.18 -10.15 46.10
CA GLY A 500 -30.87 -9.92 44.82
C GLY A 500 -30.00 -10.23 43.60
N TYR A 501 -28.83 -10.79 43.83
CA TYR A 501 -27.92 -11.26 42.80
C TYR A 501 -27.78 -12.77 42.86
N GLU A 502 -27.76 -13.43 41.70
CA GLU A 502 -27.48 -14.84 41.52
C GLU A 502 -26.16 -14.98 40.79
N PHE A 503 -25.25 -15.81 41.28
CA PHE A 503 -23.98 -16.11 40.62
C PHE A 503 -24.25 -17.07 39.45
N VAL A 504 -23.89 -16.64 38.21
CA VAL A 504 -24.17 -17.42 37.01
C VAL A 504 -22.91 -18.15 36.53
N ASN A 505 -21.82 -17.43 36.36
CA ASN A 505 -20.60 -17.99 35.77
C ASN A 505 -19.37 -17.15 36.11
N TYR A 506 -18.18 -17.75 35.95
CA TYR A 506 -16.92 -17.02 35.95
C TYR A 506 -15.94 -17.63 34.95
N HIS A 507 -15.07 -16.78 34.42
CA HIS A 507 -13.91 -17.16 33.61
C HIS A 507 -12.66 -16.50 34.17
N GLU A 508 -11.53 -17.21 34.12
CA GLU A 508 -10.27 -16.70 34.62
C GLU A 508 -9.10 -17.16 33.74
N HIS A 509 -8.09 -16.32 33.61
CA HIS A 509 -6.83 -16.68 32.97
C HIS A 509 -5.69 -15.77 33.43
N ALA A 510 -4.44 -16.19 33.22
CA ALA A 510 -3.25 -15.38 33.50
C ALA A 510 -3.05 -14.35 32.41
N ILE A 511 -2.73 -13.10 32.79
CA ILE A 511 -2.42 -11.99 31.87
C ILE A 511 -0.94 -11.59 31.89
N SER A 512 -0.11 -12.28 32.68
CA SER A 512 1.35 -12.13 32.70
C SER A 512 2.01 -13.48 33.00
N LYS A 513 3.32 -13.57 32.83
CA LYS A 513 4.11 -14.78 33.08
C LYS A 513 4.98 -14.62 34.34
N GLY A 514 5.34 -15.70 34.98
CA GLY A 514 6.23 -15.71 36.15
C GLY A 514 5.51 -16.07 37.44
N SER A 515 6.24 -16.16 38.57
CA SER A 515 5.72 -16.50 39.88
C SER A 515 4.81 -15.44 40.52
N ASP A 516 4.88 -14.21 40.01
CA ASP A 516 4.06 -13.04 40.38
C ASP A 516 2.99 -12.69 39.32
N ALA A 517 2.69 -13.66 38.45
CA ALA A 517 1.71 -13.50 37.38
C ALA A 517 0.37 -13.00 37.95
N LYS A 518 -0.22 -12.02 37.25
CA LYS A 518 -1.57 -11.54 37.53
C LYS A 518 -2.59 -12.36 36.77
N GLY A 519 -3.67 -12.73 37.46
CA GLY A 519 -4.86 -13.31 36.89
C GLY A 519 -5.94 -12.25 36.70
N ILE A 520 -6.72 -12.41 35.66
CA ILE A 520 -7.96 -11.66 35.41
C ILE A 520 -9.13 -12.63 35.60
N CYS A 521 -10.16 -12.17 36.29
CA CYS A 521 -11.38 -12.93 36.50
C CYS A 521 -12.59 -12.12 36.03
N TYR A 522 -13.43 -12.72 35.20
CA TYR A 522 -14.69 -12.18 34.70
C TYR A 522 -15.82 -12.87 35.44
N ILE A 523 -16.68 -12.11 36.09
CA ILE A 523 -17.81 -12.59 36.87
C ILE A 523 -19.10 -12.23 36.18
N GLU A 524 -19.99 -13.20 36.02
CA GLU A 524 -21.34 -13.00 35.53
C GLU A 524 -22.33 -13.17 36.65
N LEU A 525 -23.10 -12.12 36.94
CA LEU A 525 -24.19 -12.13 37.89
C LEU A 525 -25.53 -11.90 37.16
N LYS A 526 -26.59 -12.49 37.70
CA LYS A 526 -27.97 -12.24 37.29
C LYS A 526 -28.70 -11.46 38.38
N GLN A 527 -29.27 -10.33 38.02
CA GLN A 527 -30.12 -9.55 38.90
C GLN A 527 -31.59 -9.95 38.70
N LYS A 528 -32.33 -10.15 39.81
CA LYS A 528 -33.71 -10.71 39.80
C LYS A 528 -34.66 -10.02 38.81
N ASN A 529 -34.45 -8.73 38.48
CA ASN A 529 -35.31 -7.95 37.60
C ASN A 529 -34.62 -7.30 36.40
N ASN A 530 -33.28 -7.47 36.19
CA ASN A 530 -32.54 -6.60 35.27
C ASN A 530 -31.55 -7.34 34.33
N GLY A 531 -31.67 -8.65 34.20
CA GLY A 531 -30.80 -9.41 33.27
C GLY A 531 -29.42 -9.73 33.84
N HIS A 532 -28.47 -10.00 32.94
CA HIS A 532 -27.09 -10.36 33.24
C HIS A 532 -26.20 -9.13 33.32
N ILE A 533 -25.24 -9.12 34.24
CA ILE A 533 -24.24 -8.07 34.39
C ILE A 533 -22.86 -8.66 34.65
N PHE A 534 -21.85 -8.04 34.09
CA PHE A 534 -20.47 -8.49 34.21
C PHE A 534 -19.65 -7.54 35.09
N GLY A 535 -18.71 -8.14 35.84
CA GLY A 535 -17.67 -7.42 36.57
C GLY A 535 -16.31 -8.11 36.40
N VAL A 536 -15.24 -7.33 36.50
CA VAL A 536 -13.89 -7.85 36.27
C VAL A 536 -12.99 -7.47 37.43
N GLY A 537 -12.13 -8.43 37.83
CA GLY A 537 -11.09 -8.21 38.83
C GLY A 537 -9.74 -8.70 38.35
N ILE A 538 -8.70 -7.98 38.73
CA ILE A 538 -7.30 -8.35 38.43
C ILE A 538 -6.50 -8.38 39.72
N HIS A 539 -5.81 -9.49 40.00
CA HIS A 539 -4.90 -9.62 41.11
C HIS A 539 -3.91 -10.79 40.91
N SER A 540 -2.78 -10.80 41.63
CA SER A 540 -1.85 -11.94 41.66
C SER A 540 -2.41 -13.18 42.37
N ASN A 541 -3.39 -12.99 43.25
CA ASN A 541 -4.18 -14.08 43.85
C ASN A 541 -5.54 -14.13 43.14
N ILE A 542 -5.85 -15.28 42.52
CA ILE A 542 -7.03 -15.46 41.70
C ILE A 542 -8.33 -15.34 42.48
N ASN A 543 -8.36 -15.81 43.74
CA ASN A 543 -9.51 -15.64 44.62
C ASN A 543 -9.82 -14.16 44.85
N VAL A 544 -8.79 -13.32 45.04
CA VAL A 544 -8.95 -11.86 45.19
C VAL A 544 -9.43 -11.22 43.90
N ALA A 545 -8.95 -11.71 42.75
CA ALA A 545 -9.46 -11.25 41.45
C ALA A 545 -10.96 -11.54 41.32
N ALA A 546 -11.41 -12.75 41.72
CA ALA A 546 -12.82 -13.11 41.70
C ALA A 546 -13.67 -12.22 42.64
N LEU A 547 -13.21 -11.97 43.87
CA LEU A 547 -13.92 -11.08 44.82
C LEU A 547 -14.05 -9.66 44.28
N ARG A 548 -12.98 -9.12 43.65
CA ARG A 548 -13.02 -7.81 43.01
C ARG A 548 -14.00 -7.78 41.85
N GLY A 549 -14.06 -8.84 41.04
CA GLY A 549 -15.02 -9.01 39.98
C GLY A 549 -16.48 -8.99 40.47
N ILE A 550 -16.78 -9.69 41.59
CA ILE A 550 -18.11 -9.68 42.20
C ILE A 550 -18.48 -8.27 42.67
N ILE A 551 -17.61 -7.59 43.39
CA ILE A 551 -17.83 -6.21 43.86
C ILE A 551 -18.03 -5.25 42.67
N CYS A 552 -17.24 -5.40 41.60
CA CYS A 552 -17.39 -4.63 40.41
C CYS A 552 -18.79 -4.84 39.77
N ALA A 553 -19.21 -6.08 39.57
CA ALA A 553 -20.51 -6.40 38.97
C ALA A 553 -21.67 -5.80 39.79
N ILE A 554 -21.63 -5.92 41.13
CA ILE A 554 -22.65 -5.35 42.02
C ILE A 554 -22.65 -3.83 41.96
N ASN A 555 -21.50 -3.19 41.99
CA ASN A 555 -21.38 -1.74 41.88
C ASN A 555 -21.92 -1.22 40.54
N ARG A 556 -21.68 -1.95 39.46
CA ARG A 556 -22.18 -1.60 38.12
C ARG A 556 -23.71 -1.81 38.01
N ALA A 557 -24.26 -2.79 38.71
CA ALA A 557 -25.70 -3.04 38.78
C ALA A 557 -26.47 -1.93 39.53
N GLU A 558 -25.80 -1.21 40.42
CA GLU A 558 -26.37 -0.13 41.25
C GLU A 558 -25.99 1.29 40.72
N LYS A 559 -25.34 1.38 39.55
CA LYS A 559 -25.05 2.64 38.85
C LYS A 559 -26.33 3.25 38.28
#